data_480a74e728b58d4c6ad1fc2d498175a1
#
_entry.id   480a74e728b58d4c6ad1fc2d498175a1
#
_cell.length_a   1.000
_cell.length_b   1.000
_cell.length_c   1.000
_cell.angle_alpha   90.00
_cell.angle_beta   90.00
_cell.angle_gamma   90.00
#
_symmetry.space_group_name_H-M   'P 1'
#
loop_
_entity.id
_entity.type
_entity.pdbx_description
1 polymer ?
#
loop_
_entity_poly.entity_id
_entity_poly.type
_entity_poly.pdbx_seq_one_letter_code
_entity_poly.pdbx_strand_id
1 'polypeptide(L)'
;MNTNTLAKGLVAGLVGVAAMTAAEKIEQLFTRRPNSYIPAHTAERLFGLPHRPDEERLWLNWAMHWGQGILLGVARAAMAEQGLRGPVGSFMYMNLRLLNDQTLENATGAGAPPWTWPVDEQVIDLLHKAIYAYATGAVADRLIQGPPGIPQPRRPWALRNS
;
A
#
# COMPACT_ATOMS: atom_id res chain seq x y z
N MET A 1 18.32 -0.07 -10.58
CA MET A 1 16.97 0.36 -11.05
C MET A 1 17.17 1.44 -12.10
N ASN A 2 16.64 1.27 -13.27
CA ASN A 2 16.71 2.28 -14.34
C ASN A 2 15.52 3.26 -14.27
N THR A 3 15.62 4.39 -14.98
CA THR A 3 14.57 5.44 -14.98
C THR A 3 13.20 4.91 -15.43
N ASN A 4 13.19 3.93 -16.33
CA ASN A 4 11.97 3.29 -16.81
C ASN A 4 11.25 2.50 -15.69
N THR A 5 12.00 1.75 -14.88
CA THR A 5 11.44 1.03 -13.72
C THR A 5 10.91 1.99 -12.66
N LEU A 6 11.61 3.09 -12.43
CA LEU A 6 11.12 4.14 -11.52
C LEU A 6 9.76 4.66 -11.98
N ALA A 7 9.65 5.11 -13.24
CA ALA A 7 8.40 5.63 -13.79
C ALA A 7 7.25 4.60 -13.72
N LYS A 8 7.54 3.34 -14.09
CA LYS A 8 6.56 2.24 -14.01
C LYS A 8 6.12 1.97 -12.57
N GLY A 9 7.05 2.06 -11.61
CA GLY A 9 6.76 1.93 -10.20
C GLY A 9 5.83 3.04 -9.69
N LEU A 10 6.09 4.29 -10.06
CA LEU A 10 5.21 5.41 -9.72
C LEU A 10 3.80 5.23 -10.29
N VAL A 11 3.68 4.77 -11.55
CA VAL A 11 2.37 4.46 -12.16
C VAL A 11 1.67 3.32 -11.43
N ALA A 12 2.38 2.26 -11.08
CA ALA A 12 1.81 1.15 -10.32
C ALA A 12 1.33 1.59 -8.94
N GLY A 13 2.13 2.41 -8.23
CA GLY A 13 1.76 3.00 -6.95
C GLY A 13 0.53 3.91 -7.04
N LEU A 14 0.45 4.74 -8.09
CA LEU A 14 -0.71 5.60 -8.35
C LEU A 14 -2.00 4.77 -8.49
N VAL A 15 -1.97 3.70 -9.27
CA VAL A 15 -3.13 2.80 -9.43
C VAL A 15 -3.47 2.12 -8.11
N GLY A 16 -2.45 1.67 -7.37
CA GLY A 16 -2.66 1.04 -6.07
C GLY A 16 -3.31 1.95 -5.05
N VAL A 17 -2.83 3.19 -4.90
CA VAL A 17 -3.41 4.15 -3.95
C VAL A 17 -4.80 4.59 -4.39
N ALA A 18 -5.06 4.71 -5.70
CA ALA A 18 -6.40 5.00 -6.21
C ALA A 18 -7.40 3.86 -5.87
N ALA A 19 -6.99 2.60 -6.06
CA ALA A 19 -7.81 1.44 -5.71
C ALA A 19 -8.09 1.37 -4.20
N MET A 20 -7.07 1.60 -3.38
CA MET A 20 -7.20 1.63 -1.91
C MET A 20 -8.14 2.75 -1.46
N THR A 21 -7.97 3.96 -2.00
CA THR A 21 -8.82 5.11 -1.69
C THR A 21 -10.28 4.87 -2.09
N ALA A 22 -10.52 4.27 -3.27
CA ALA A 22 -11.87 3.90 -3.68
C ALA A 22 -12.50 2.89 -2.71
N ALA A 23 -11.75 1.86 -2.31
CA ALA A 23 -12.21 0.87 -1.34
C ALA A 23 -12.51 1.50 0.03
N GLU A 24 -11.66 2.43 0.50
CA GLU A 24 -11.89 3.19 1.73
C GLU A 24 -13.20 3.99 1.66
N LYS A 25 -13.44 4.70 0.56
CA LYS A 25 -14.68 5.46 0.39
C LYS A 25 -15.92 4.56 0.33
N ILE A 26 -15.82 3.42 -0.33
CA ILE A 26 -16.89 2.42 -0.34
C ILE A 26 -17.14 1.87 1.06
N GLU A 27 -16.09 1.47 1.79
CA GLU A 27 -16.20 1.00 3.17
C GLU A 27 -16.88 2.03 4.07
N GLN A 28 -16.46 3.31 3.98
CA GLN A 28 -17.04 4.41 4.78
C GLN A 28 -18.52 4.64 4.50
N LEU A 29 -19.05 4.32 3.32
CA LEU A 29 -20.51 4.38 3.05
C LEU A 29 -21.31 3.41 3.92
N PHE A 30 -20.72 2.26 4.27
CA PHE A 30 -21.37 1.23 5.08
C PHE A 30 -21.10 1.39 6.56
N THR A 31 -19.86 1.67 6.93
CA THR A 31 -19.41 1.77 8.33
C THR A 31 -19.67 3.14 8.95
N ARG A 32 -19.81 4.18 8.10
CA ARG A 32 -19.85 5.59 8.52
C ARG A 32 -18.61 6.05 9.29
N ARG A 33 -17.50 5.34 9.11
CA ARG A 33 -16.21 5.68 9.71
C ARG A 33 -15.71 7.02 9.17
N PRO A 34 -15.24 7.95 10.03
CA PRO A 34 -14.69 9.21 9.56
C PRO A 34 -13.36 9.02 8.83
N ASN A 35 -12.92 10.05 8.12
CA ASN A 35 -11.57 10.06 7.52
C ASN A 35 -10.51 9.97 8.62
N SER A 36 -9.47 9.18 8.36
CA SER A 36 -8.27 9.18 9.18
C SER A 36 -7.37 10.36 8.79
N TYR A 37 -6.89 11.09 9.79
CA TYR A 37 -5.90 12.16 9.62
C TYR A 37 -4.49 11.73 10.07
N ILE A 38 -4.27 10.45 10.33
CA ILE A 38 -2.95 9.89 10.67
C ILE A 38 -1.89 10.26 9.64
N PRO A 39 -2.12 10.20 8.31
CA PRO A 39 -1.13 10.64 7.33
C PRO A 39 -0.70 12.10 7.52
N ALA A 40 -1.64 13.02 7.79
CA ALA A 40 -1.30 14.43 8.04
C ALA A 40 -0.50 14.60 9.34
N HIS A 41 -0.92 13.93 10.42
CA HIS A 41 -0.22 13.97 11.71
C HIS A 41 1.20 13.42 11.58
N THR A 42 1.37 12.32 10.84
CA THR A 42 2.68 11.74 10.55
C THR A 42 3.57 12.72 9.79
N ALA A 43 3.03 13.38 8.76
CA ALA A 43 3.77 14.37 7.98
C ALA A 43 4.15 15.60 8.82
N GLU A 44 3.23 16.13 9.63
CA GLU A 44 3.51 17.26 10.52
C GLU A 44 4.68 16.95 11.46
N ARG A 45 4.67 15.79 12.09
CA ARG A 45 5.72 15.39 13.03
C ARG A 45 7.04 15.04 12.34
N LEU A 46 6.96 14.39 11.18
CA LEU A 46 8.15 14.00 10.41
C LEU A 46 8.91 15.21 9.87
N PHE A 47 8.19 16.25 9.42
CA PHE A 47 8.78 17.44 8.81
C PHE A 47 8.81 18.66 9.74
N GLY A 48 8.41 18.52 11.00
CA GLY A 48 8.38 19.63 11.96
C GLY A 48 7.40 20.73 11.56
N LEU A 49 6.30 20.39 10.89
CA LEU A 49 5.30 21.37 10.46
C LEU A 49 4.42 21.81 11.65
N PRO A 50 3.85 23.03 11.60
CA PRO A 50 2.93 23.50 12.65
C PRO A 50 1.72 22.57 12.79
N HIS A 51 1.38 22.24 14.02
CA HIS A 51 0.17 21.50 14.32
C HIS A 51 -1.07 22.35 14.04
N ARG A 52 -2.04 21.81 13.29
CA ARG A 52 -3.27 22.48 12.88
C ARG A 52 -4.50 21.63 13.21
N PRO A 53 -5.72 22.24 13.31
CA PRO A 53 -6.97 21.46 13.34
C PRO A 53 -7.14 20.56 12.12
N ASP A 54 -7.86 19.45 12.25
CA ASP A 54 -8.03 18.45 11.19
C ASP A 54 -8.67 19.02 9.92
N GLU A 55 -9.58 19.98 10.06
CA GLU A 55 -10.25 20.64 8.94
C GLU A 55 -9.29 21.45 8.06
N GLU A 56 -8.20 21.96 8.65
CA GLU A 56 -7.21 22.76 7.92
C GLU A 56 -6.09 21.92 7.27
N ARG A 57 -6.00 20.64 7.61
CA ARG A 57 -4.91 19.76 7.14
C ARG A 57 -5.31 18.76 6.07
N LEU A 58 -6.51 18.87 5.54
CA LEU A 58 -7.04 17.91 4.54
C LEU A 58 -6.09 17.75 3.33
N TRP A 59 -5.53 18.85 2.81
CA TRP A 59 -4.60 18.83 1.69
C TRP A 59 -3.30 18.09 2.05
N LEU A 60 -2.78 18.27 3.28
CA LEU A 60 -1.57 17.59 3.76
C LEU A 60 -1.84 16.09 3.93
N ASN A 61 -3.03 15.75 4.44
CA ASN A 61 -3.48 14.37 4.56
C ASN A 61 -3.49 13.66 3.21
N TRP A 62 -4.09 14.29 2.20
CA TRP A 62 -4.11 13.76 0.85
C TRP A 62 -2.72 13.70 0.22
N ALA A 63 -1.90 14.75 0.38
CA ALA A 63 -0.53 14.78 -0.14
C ALA A 63 0.32 13.65 0.43
N MET A 64 0.26 13.41 1.75
CA MET A 64 0.99 12.32 2.39
C MET A 64 0.46 10.95 1.97
N HIS A 65 -0.85 10.76 1.99
CA HIS A 65 -1.50 9.50 1.60
C HIS A 65 -1.15 9.10 0.16
N TRP A 66 -1.36 9.99 -0.81
CA TRP A 66 -1.05 9.74 -2.21
C TRP A 66 0.45 9.69 -2.47
N GLY A 67 1.21 10.63 -1.92
CA GLY A 67 2.65 10.70 -2.11
C GLY A 67 3.35 9.43 -1.64
N GLN A 68 3.05 8.98 -0.43
CA GLN A 68 3.59 7.73 0.12
C GLN A 68 3.15 6.52 -0.71
N GLY A 69 1.87 6.44 -1.10
CA GLY A 69 1.36 5.34 -1.90
C GLY A 69 2.01 5.27 -3.28
N ILE A 70 2.20 6.41 -3.96
CA ILE A 70 2.88 6.48 -5.25
C ILE A 70 4.35 6.07 -5.12
N LEU A 71 5.07 6.63 -4.15
CA LEU A 71 6.50 6.35 -3.95
C LEU A 71 6.78 4.90 -3.59
N LEU A 72 5.96 4.28 -2.75
CA LEU A 72 6.12 2.87 -2.42
C LEU A 72 5.90 1.93 -3.60
N GLY A 73 5.16 2.35 -4.63
CA GLY A 73 5.05 1.60 -5.88
C GLY A 73 6.40 1.32 -6.55
N VAL A 74 7.40 2.17 -6.31
CA VAL A 74 8.78 1.95 -6.79
C VAL A 74 9.41 0.72 -6.14
N ALA A 75 9.17 0.50 -4.85
CA ALA A 75 9.64 -0.70 -4.16
C ALA A 75 8.99 -1.96 -4.75
N ARG A 76 7.68 -1.92 -5.07
CA ARG A 76 6.99 -3.04 -5.73
C ARG A 76 7.54 -3.32 -7.14
N ALA A 77 7.89 -2.27 -7.88
CA ALA A 77 8.54 -2.42 -9.19
C ALA A 77 9.93 -3.06 -9.07
N ALA A 78 10.72 -2.65 -8.08
CA ALA A 78 12.02 -3.26 -7.80
C ALA A 78 11.89 -4.75 -7.42
N MET A 79 10.87 -5.11 -6.62
CA MET A 79 10.55 -6.51 -6.32
C MET A 79 10.22 -7.30 -7.60
N ALA A 80 9.45 -6.73 -8.53
CA ALA A 80 9.11 -7.38 -9.79
C ALA A 80 10.34 -7.57 -10.71
N GLU A 81 11.29 -6.64 -10.71
CA GLU A 81 12.58 -6.80 -11.40
C GLU A 81 13.38 -8.00 -10.88
N GLN A 82 13.30 -8.26 -9.57
CA GLN A 82 13.97 -9.40 -8.93
C GLN A 82 13.18 -10.72 -9.03
N GLY A 83 12.06 -10.73 -9.77
CA GLY A 83 11.24 -11.93 -9.95
C GLY A 83 10.21 -12.16 -8.82
N LEU A 84 10.10 -11.28 -7.83
CA LEU A 84 9.07 -11.34 -6.79
C LEU A 84 7.73 -10.82 -7.33
N ARG A 85 7.00 -11.69 -8.02
CA ARG A 85 5.78 -11.40 -8.77
C ARG A 85 4.59 -12.23 -8.32
N GLY A 86 3.43 -11.89 -8.86
CA GLY A 86 2.19 -12.60 -8.61
C GLY A 86 1.69 -12.43 -7.17
N PRO A 87 0.80 -13.33 -6.73
CA PRO A 87 0.18 -13.23 -5.40
C PRO A 87 1.18 -13.25 -4.24
N VAL A 88 2.25 -14.04 -4.35
CA VAL A 88 3.30 -14.11 -3.32
C VAL A 88 4.05 -12.78 -3.23
N GLY A 89 4.46 -12.21 -4.36
CA GLY A 89 5.11 -10.89 -4.39
C GLY A 89 4.19 -9.79 -3.84
N SER A 90 2.90 -9.83 -4.14
CA SER A 90 1.92 -8.88 -3.62
C SER A 90 1.68 -9.05 -2.12
N PHE A 91 1.64 -10.28 -1.61
CA PHE A 91 1.55 -10.55 -0.18
C PHE A 91 2.79 -10.05 0.59
N MET A 92 3.98 -10.31 0.07
CA MET A 92 5.22 -9.78 0.65
C MET A 92 5.22 -8.24 0.66
N TYR A 93 4.75 -7.63 -0.43
CA TYR A 93 4.64 -6.18 -0.54
C TYR A 93 3.59 -5.59 0.40
N MET A 94 2.47 -6.27 0.65
CA MET A 94 1.49 -5.90 1.66
C MET A 94 2.15 -5.80 3.05
N ASN A 95 2.95 -6.80 3.42
CA ASN A 95 3.67 -6.77 4.70
C ASN A 95 4.71 -5.65 4.76
N LEU A 96 5.41 -5.38 3.66
CA LEU A 96 6.32 -4.22 3.56
C LEU A 96 5.57 -2.90 3.77
N ARG A 97 4.38 -2.77 3.18
CA ARG A 97 3.52 -1.59 3.36
C ARG A 97 3.07 -1.43 4.81
N LEU A 98 2.60 -2.51 5.44
CA LEU A 98 2.22 -2.53 6.86
C LEU A 98 3.40 -2.09 7.75
N LEU A 99 4.58 -2.69 7.53
CA LEU A 99 5.78 -2.36 8.30
C LEU A 99 6.16 -0.88 8.13
N ASN A 100 6.13 -0.36 6.91
CA ASN A 100 6.43 1.04 6.63
C ASN A 100 5.47 1.98 7.36
N ASP A 101 4.17 1.75 7.26
CA ASP A 101 3.17 2.61 7.88
C ASP A 101 3.29 2.57 9.41
N GLN A 102 3.36 1.37 9.99
CA GLN A 102 3.51 1.21 11.43
C GLN A 102 4.80 1.84 11.96
N THR A 103 5.90 1.70 11.23
CA THR A 103 7.17 2.32 11.62
C THR A 103 7.06 3.84 11.62
N LEU A 104 6.52 4.43 10.56
CA LEU A 104 6.36 5.89 10.47
C LEU A 104 5.39 6.43 11.51
N GLU A 105 4.23 5.82 11.64
CA GLU A 105 3.18 6.25 12.57
C GLU A 105 3.62 6.14 14.03
N ASN A 106 4.25 5.03 14.41
CA ASN A 106 4.72 4.81 15.77
C ASN A 106 5.98 5.62 16.09
N ALA A 107 6.95 5.73 15.18
CA ALA A 107 8.16 6.50 15.38
C ALA A 107 7.87 8.02 15.51
N THR A 108 6.86 8.50 14.79
CA THR A 108 6.39 9.89 14.94
C THR A 108 5.39 10.06 16.09
N GLY A 109 4.88 8.98 16.67
CA GLY A 109 3.81 9.00 17.67
C GLY A 109 2.45 9.46 17.11
N ALA A 110 2.29 9.49 15.77
CA ALA A 110 1.02 9.88 15.15
C ALA A 110 -0.04 8.79 15.28
N GLY A 111 0.35 7.51 15.25
CA GLY A 111 -0.52 6.36 15.43
C GLY A 111 -0.23 5.60 16.71
N ALA A 112 -1.25 4.91 17.22
CA ALA A 112 -1.10 3.96 18.32
C ALA A 112 -0.61 2.61 17.79
N PRO A 113 0.08 1.78 18.61
CA PRO A 113 0.48 0.44 18.20
C PRO A 113 -0.72 -0.43 17.77
N PRO A 114 -0.60 -1.25 16.70
CA PRO A 114 -1.75 -1.99 16.14
C PRO A 114 -2.45 -2.92 17.13
N TRP A 115 -1.72 -3.49 18.07
CA TRP A 115 -2.30 -4.39 19.09
C TRP A 115 -3.18 -3.67 20.11
N THR A 116 -3.22 -2.33 20.09
CA THR A 116 -4.11 -1.51 20.93
C THR A 116 -5.40 -1.11 20.20
N TRP A 117 -5.50 -1.40 18.91
CA TRP A 117 -6.66 -1.03 18.11
C TRP A 117 -7.82 -2.02 18.29
N PRO A 118 -9.08 -1.56 18.15
CA PRO A 118 -10.22 -2.45 17.98
C PRO A 118 -10.00 -3.43 16.82
N VAL A 119 -10.53 -4.65 16.92
CA VAL A 119 -10.31 -5.71 15.92
C VAL A 119 -10.86 -5.33 14.54
N ASP A 120 -11.99 -4.64 14.49
CA ASP A 120 -12.59 -4.14 13.26
C ASP A 120 -11.68 -3.14 12.54
N GLU A 121 -11.04 -2.22 13.26
CA GLU A 121 -10.05 -1.29 12.69
C GLU A 121 -8.83 -2.02 12.13
N GLN A 122 -8.34 -3.06 12.83
CA GLN A 122 -7.24 -3.89 12.34
C GLN A 122 -7.60 -4.60 11.03
N VAL A 123 -8.81 -5.16 10.95
CA VAL A 123 -9.31 -5.86 9.76
C VAL A 123 -9.48 -4.90 8.59
N ILE A 124 -10.04 -3.72 8.83
CA ILE A 124 -10.24 -2.68 7.80
C ILE A 124 -8.88 -2.21 7.27
N ASP A 125 -7.92 -1.92 8.15
CA ASP A 125 -6.58 -1.50 7.76
C ASP A 125 -5.87 -2.56 6.91
N LEU A 126 -5.92 -3.82 7.35
CA LEU A 126 -5.35 -4.94 6.60
C LEU A 126 -6.00 -5.10 5.22
N LEU A 127 -7.32 -4.96 5.12
CA LEU A 127 -8.06 -5.04 3.86
C LEU A 127 -7.62 -3.94 2.88
N HIS A 128 -7.55 -2.69 3.34
CA HIS A 128 -7.12 -1.56 2.51
C HIS A 128 -5.68 -1.75 2.00
N LYS A 129 -4.77 -2.21 2.86
CA LYS A 129 -3.38 -2.49 2.47
C LYS A 129 -3.27 -3.68 1.53
N ALA A 130 -4.12 -4.70 1.68
CA ALA A 130 -4.20 -5.80 0.72
C ALA A 130 -4.65 -5.29 -0.66
N ILE A 131 -5.73 -4.50 -0.73
CA ILE A 131 -6.21 -3.92 -1.99
C ILE A 131 -5.11 -3.09 -2.66
N TYR A 132 -4.44 -2.22 -1.90
CA TYR A 132 -3.31 -1.45 -2.40
C TYR A 132 -2.21 -2.34 -2.97
N ALA A 133 -1.77 -3.35 -2.21
CA ALA A 133 -0.64 -4.19 -2.58
C ALA A 133 -0.94 -5.06 -3.81
N TYR A 134 -2.13 -5.61 -3.90
CA TYR A 134 -2.51 -6.47 -5.03
C TYR A 134 -2.79 -5.65 -6.30
N ALA A 135 -3.40 -4.46 -6.19
CA ALA A 135 -3.59 -3.56 -7.33
C ALA A 135 -2.24 -3.03 -7.85
N THR A 136 -1.36 -2.54 -6.96
CA THR A 136 0.01 -2.13 -7.32
C THR A 136 0.77 -3.28 -7.95
N GLY A 137 0.67 -4.48 -7.36
CA GLY A 137 1.33 -5.69 -7.85
C GLY A 137 0.88 -6.09 -9.25
N ALA A 138 -0.43 -6.07 -9.49
CA ALA A 138 -0.99 -6.42 -10.80
C ALA A 138 -0.48 -5.48 -11.91
N VAL A 139 -0.34 -4.18 -11.62
CA VAL A 139 0.20 -3.20 -12.58
C VAL A 139 1.71 -3.36 -12.74
N ALA A 140 2.46 -3.43 -11.63
CA ALA A 140 3.90 -3.60 -11.69
C ALA A 140 4.31 -4.86 -12.46
N ASP A 141 3.64 -5.99 -12.22
CA ASP A 141 3.94 -7.27 -12.89
C ASP A 141 3.67 -7.24 -14.39
N ARG A 142 2.73 -6.39 -14.86
CA ARG A 142 2.48 -6.19 -16.30
C ARG A 142 3.49 -5.25 -16.95
N LEU A 143 3.91 -4.21 -16.25
CA LEU A 143 4.76 -3.16 -16.79
C LEU A 143 6.25 -3.51 -16.71
N ILE A 144 6.68 -4.26 -15.71
CA ILE A 144 8.09 -4.61 -15.50
C ILE A 144 8.41 -5.90 -16.24
N GLN A 145 9.44 -5.87 -17.08
CA GLN A 145 10.03 -7.06 -17.66
C GLN A 145 11.13 -7.55 -16.72
N GLY A 146 11.05 -8.75 -16.26
CA GLY A 146 12.02 -9.37 -15.35
C GLY A 146 12.01 -10.89 -15.51
N PRO A 147 12.89 -11.60 -14.80
CA PRO A 147 12.88 -13.05 -14.82
C PRO A 147 11.49 -13.60 -14.48
N PRO A 148 11.12 -14.79 -15.01
CA PRO A 148 9.85 -15.41 -14.65
C PRO A 148 9.74 -15.52 -13.12
N GLY A 149 8.57 -15.20 -12.60
CA GLY A 149 8.30 -15.24 -11.15
C GLY A 149 8.54 -16.63 -10.56
N ILE A 150 8.54 -16.71 -9.23
CA ILE A 150 8.68 -17.99 -8.51
C ILE A 150 7.65 -18.98 -9.10
N PRO A 151 8.09 -20.14 -9.62
CA PRO A 151 7.19 -21.12 -10.19
C PRO A 151 6.11 -21.49 -9.17
N GLN A 152 4.85 -21.29 -9.53
CA GLN A 152 3.75 -21.80 -8.72
C GLN A 152 3.81 -23.34 -8.74
N PRO A 153 3.67 -24.03 -7.62
CA PRO A 153 3.60 -25.49 -7.63
C PRO A 153 2.47 -25.94 -8.56
N ARG A 154 2.80 -26.74 -9.56
CA ARG A 154 1.79 -27.30 -10.49
C ARG A 154 0.75 -28.05 -9.67
N ARG A 155 -0.51 -27.68 -9.82
CA ARG A 155 -1.60 -28.38 -9.12
C ARG A 155 -1.64 -29.84 -9.61
N PRO A 156 -1.52 -30.84 -8.74
CA PRO A 156 -1.37 -32.25 -9.14
C PRO A 156 -2.51 -32.79 -10.01
N TRP A 157 -3.69 -32.14 -9.96
CA TRP A 157 -4.88 -32.57 -10.73
C TRP A 157 -4.88 -32.09 -12.21
N ALA A 158 -3.99 -31.15 -12.59
CA ALA A 158 -3.94 -30.65 -13.97
C ALA A 158 -3.30 -31.63 -14.95
N LEU A 159 -2.73 -32.75 -14.49
CA LEU A 159 -2.04 -33.76 -15.31
C LEU A 159 -2.90 -34.97 -15.69
N ARG A 160 -4.20 -34.99 -15.39
CA ARG A 160 -5.04 -36.19 -15.60
C ARG A 160 -5.93 -36.16 -16.85
N ASN A 161 -5.85 -35.17 -17.70
CA ASN A 161 -6.67 -35.06 -18.93
C ASN A 161 -5.83 -34.80 -20.19
N SER A 162 -4.75 -35.55 -20.37
CA SER A 162 -4.04 -35.64 -21.64
C SER A 162 -4.02 -37.09 -22.13
#